data_52e61281edbcba3a585be4e73efff76b
#
_entry.id   52e61281edbcba3a585be4e73efff76b
#
_cell.length_a   1.000
_cell.length_b   1.000
_cell.length_c   1.000
_cell.angle_alpha   90.00
_cell.angle_beta   90.00
_cell.angle_gamma   90.00
#
_symmetry.space_group_name_H-M   'P 1'
#
loop_
_entity.id
_entity.type
_entity.pdbx_description
1 polymer ?
#
loop_
_entity_poly.entity_id
_entity_poly.type
_entity_poly.pdbx_seq_one_letter_code
_entity_poly.pdbx_strand_id
1 'polypeptide(L)'
;MKQLLTGLFLALMIHSVASHADEFQVTDIRIEGLQRVSAGTVFASLPLSVGDIVDEASVREATRSLFRTGYFADVIIARENGILVVGLVERPAVTEINLEGNKAIETDQLLDALRDNGLAEGQIFRQVILEGMTQELQRQYVSQGRYGALVKTE
;
A
#
# COMPACT_ATOMS: atom_id res chain seq x y z
N MET A 1 -68.54 43.84 5.32
CA MET A 1 -67.18 44.20 5.68
C MET A 1 -66.32 42.89 5.56
N LYS A 2 -65.66 42.75 4.43
CA LYS A 2 -64.86 41.54 4.10
C LYS A 2 -63.40 41.90 4.26
N GLN A 3 -62.71 41.26 5.21
CA GLN A 3 -61.29 41.39 5.39
C GLN A 3 -60.58 40.39 4.47
N LEU A 4 -59.79 40.90 3.54
CA LEU A 4 -58.89 40.12 2.71
C LEU A 4 -57.58 39.80 3.51
N LEU A 5 -57.38 38.54 3.81
CA LEU A 5 -56.12 38.04 4.35
C LEU A 5 -55.16 37.78 3.17
N THR A 6 -54.19 38.67 3.01
CA THR A 6 -53.09 38.49 2.03
C THR A 6 -52.01 37.60 2.65
N GLY A 7 -52.01 36.33 2.28
CA GLY A 7 -50.95 35.39 2.69
C GLY A 7 -49.65 35.65 1.92
N LEU A 8 -48.63 36.14 2.62
CA LEU A 8 -47.29 36.29 2.11
C LEU A 8 -46.58 34.91 2.12
N PHE A 9 -46.51 34.27 0.96
CA PHE A 9 -45.81 33.02 0.77
C PHE A 9 -44.31 33.33 0.62
N LEU A 10 -43.55 33.23 1.73
CA LEU A 10 -42.09 33.38 1.73
C LEU A 10 -41.49 32.10 1.18
N ALA A 11 -41.19 32.06 -0.11
CA ALA A 11 -40.46 30.97 -0.74
C ALA A 11 -39.01 30.96 -0.23
N LEU A 12 -38.71 30.04 0.67
CA LEU A 12 -37.37 29.78 1.17
C LEU A 12 -36.56 29.10 0.04
N MET A 13 -35.80 29.88 -0.72
CA MET A 13 -34.84 29.39 -1.70
C MET A 13 -33.73 28.70 -0.92
N ILE A 14 -33.79 27.36 -0.80
CA ILE A 14 -32.69 26.54 -0.32
C ILE A 14 -31.64 26.56 -1.42
N HIS A 15 -30.64 27.43 -1.29
CA HIS A 15 -29.45 27.38 -2.11
C HIS A 15 -28.66 26.13 -1.65
N SER A 16 -28.79 25.04 -2.40
CA SER A 16 -27.87 23.92 -2.30
C SER A 16 -26.48 24.41 -2.70
N VAL A 17 -25.64 24.68 -1.72
CA VAL A 17 -24.21 24.86 -1.95
C VAL A 17 -23.72 23.51 -2.40
N ALA A 18 -23.61 23.30 -3.73
CA ALA A 18 -22.89 22.19 -4.27
C ALA A 18 -21.44 22.32 -3.75
N SER A 19 -21.07 21.48 -2.79
CA SER A 19 -19.67 21.31 -2.40
C SER A 19 -18.96 20.83 -3.65
N HIS A 20 -18.30 21.74 -4.35
CA HIS A 20 -17.38 21.37 -5.40
C HIS A 20 -16.23 20.67 -4.67
N ALA A 21 -16.15 19.36 -4.81
CA ALA A 21 -14.91 18.64 -4.53
C ALA A 21 -13.79 19.42 -5.23
N ASP A 22 -12.70 19.66 -4.54
CA ASP A 22 -11.64 20.58 -4.98
C ASP A 22 -10.88 19.96 -6.16
N GLU A 23 -11.52 20.02 -7.36
CA GLU A 23 -10.96 19.53 -8.60
C GLU A 23 -9.80 20.44 -9.03
N PHE A 24 -8.72 19.84 -9.52
CA PHE A 24 -7.62 20.63 -10.09
C PHE A 24 -7.01 19.91 -11.30
N GLN A 25 -6.48 20.71 -12.23
CA GLN A 25 -5.71 20.19 -13.35
C GLN A 25 -4.25 19.96 -12.92
N VAL A 26 -3.75 18.77 -13.20
CA VAL A 26 -2.34 18.39 -12.93
C VAL A 26 -1.45 19.09 -13.93
N THR A 27 -0.57 19.97 -13.44
CA THR A 27 0.45 20.64 -14.26
C THR A 27 1.77 19.89 -14.27
N ASP A 28 2.05 19.12 -13.22
CA ASP A 28 3.24 18.27 -13.08
C ASP A 28 2.99 17.18 -12.04
N ILE A 29 3.80 16.11 -12.05
CA ILE A 29 3.74 15.01 -11.08
C ILE A 29 5.11 14.86 -10.44
N ARG A 30 5.16 15.02 -9.11
CA ARG A 30 6.36 14.82 -8.30
C ARG A 30 6.22 13.57 -7.45
N ILE A 31 7.21 12.67 -7.53
CA ILE A 31 7.27 11.46 -6.72
C ILE A 31 8.35 11.64 -5.65
N GLU A 32 8.01 11.35 -4.41
CA GLU A 32 8.89 11.48 -3.25
C GLU A 32 8.94 10.18 -2.45
N GLY A 33 10.07 9.93 -1.74
CA GLY A 33 10.24 8.80 -0.83
C GLY A 33 10.71 7.49 -1.46
N LEU A 34 11.05 7.49 -2.76
CA LEU A 34 11.62 6.31 -3.43
C LEU A 34 13.05 6.04 -2.96
N GLN A 35 13.35 4.76 -2.75
CA GLN A 35 14.68 4.27 -2.37
C GLN A 35 15.17 3.17 -3.32
N ARG A 36 14.36 2.15 -3.59
CA ARG A 36 14.66 0.97 -4.41
C ARG A 36 13.74 0.85 -5.61
N VAL A 37 12.48 1.27 -5.45
CA VAL A 37 11.48 1.24 -6.53
C VAL A 37 11.79 2.36 -7.51
N SER A 38 11.78 2.07 -8.80
CA SER A 38 12.02 3.09 -9.82
C SER A 38 10.81 4.01 -9.99
N ALA A 39 11.04 5.27 -10.33
CA ALA A 39 9.96 6.19 -10.68
C ALA A 39 9.11 5.66 -11.86
N GLY A 40 9.72 4.98 -12.82
CA GLY A 40 9.01 4.36 -13.93
C GLY A 40 8.00 3.30 -13.49
N THR A 41 8.30 2.52 -12.45
CA THR A 41 7.36 1.55 -11.86
C THR A 41 6.16 2.28 -11.23
N VAL A 42 6.39 3.42 -10.58
CA VAL A 42 5.31 4.22 -10.00
C VAL A 42 4.43 4.80 -11.10
N PHE A 43 5.01 5.43 -12.13
CA PHE A 43 4.25 5.99 -13.25
C PHE A 43 3.45 4.93 -14.02
N ALA A 44 3.98 3.72 -14.19
CA ALA A 44 3.26 2.61 -14.83
C ALA A 44 2.03 2.14 -14.04
N SER A 45 2.02 2.40 -12.73
CA SER A 45 0.94 2.00 -11.80
C SER A 45 0.01 3.15 -11.41
N LEU A 46 0.40 4.39 -11.70
CA LEU A 46 -0.36 5.59 -11.39
C LEU A 46 -1.38 5.87 -12.52
N PRO A 47 -2.69 5.81 -12.29
CA PRO A 47 -3.70 6.06 -13.31
C PRO A 47 -3.99 7.56 -13.49
N LEU A 48 -2.97 8.41 -13.36
CA LEU A 48 -3.03 9.86 -13.48
C LEU A 48 -1.84 10.37 -14.29
N SER A 49 -2.11 11.37 -15.13
CA SER A 49 -1.13 12.00 -16.02
C SER A 49 -1.17 13.51 -15.91
N VAL A 50 -0.12 14.16 -16.38
CA VAL A 50 -0.10 15.62 -16.54
C VAL A 50 -1.20 16.02 -17.54
N GLY A 51 -2.00 17.01 -17.16
CA GLY A 51 -3.15 17.49 -17.93
C GLY A 51 -4.49 16.96 -17.43
N ASP A 52 -4.52 15.87 -16.65
CA ASP A 52 -5.75 15.31 -16.09
C ASP A 52 -6.38 16.26 -15.06
N ILE A 53 -7.71 16.19 -14.97
CA ILE A 53 -8.47 16.80 -13.89
C ILE A 53 -8.60 15.77 -12.77
N VAL A 54 -8.08 16.11 -11.61
CA VAL A 54 -8.06 15.23 -10.43
C VAL A 54 -9.10 15.67 -9.43
N ASP A 55 -9.91 14.73 -9.04
CA ASP A 55 -10.90 14.81 -7.96
C ASP A 55 -10.59 13.82 -6.84
N GLU A 56 -11.41 13.79 -5.82
CA GLU A 56 -11.24 12.84 -4.71
C GLU A 56 -11.37 11.36 -5.15
N ALA A 57 -12.17 11.06 -6.17
CA ALA A 57 -12.32 9.70 -6.68
C ALA A 57 -11.06 9.23 -7.40
N SER A 58 -10.46 10.09 -8.21
CA SER A 58 -9.18 9.87 -8.90
C SER A 58 -8.03 9.65 -7.92
N VAL A 59 -7.97 10.44 -6.84
CA VAL A 59 -6.98 10.28 -5.76
C VAL A 59 -7.15 8.92 -5.08
N ARG A 60 -8.38 8.52 -4.74
CA ARG A 60 -8.63 7.20 -4.13
C ARG A 60 -8.23 6.05 -5.04
N GLU A 61 -8.51 6.14 -6.35
CA GLU A 61 -8.13 5.10 -7.30
C GLU A 61 -6.61 5.04 -7.48
N ALA A 62 -5.94 6.17 -7.59
CA ALA A 62 -4.49 6.27 -7.67
C ALA A 62 -3.82 5.64 -6.43
N THR A 63 -4.30 6.02 -5.24
CA THR A 63 -3.82 5.44 -3.97
C THR A 63 -4.00 3.93 -3.95
N ARG A 64 -5.19 3.43 -4.30
CA ARG A 64 -5.48 1.99 -4.36
C ARG A 64 -4.59 1.27 -5.38
N SER A 65 -4.37 1.87 -6.54
CA SER A 65 -3.52 1.28 -7.58
C SER A 65 -2.09 1.12 -7.12
N LEU A 66 -1.52 2.13 -6.47
CA LEU A 66 -0.18 2.07 -5.91
C LEU A 66 -0.06 1.04 -4.78
N PHE A 67 -1.06 0.96 -3.88
CA PHE A 67 -1.07 -0.08 -2.84
C PHE A 67 -1.15 -1.50 -3.42
N ARG A 68 -1.89 -1.72 -4.53
CA ARG A 68 -2.00 -3.03 -5.19
C ARG A 68 -0.67 -3.55 -5.73
N THR A 69 0.30 -2.68 -6.00
CA THR A 69 1.64 -3.11 -6.40
C THR A 69 2.36 -3.92 -5.32
N GLY A 70 1.96 -3.73 -4.06
CA GLY A 70 2.59 -4.36 -2.91
C GLY A 70 3.92 -3.74 -2.48
N TYR A 71 4.47 -2.76 -3.21
CA TYR A 71 5.77 -2.14 -2.91
C TYR A 71 5.72 -1.16 -1.75
N PHE A 72 4.56 -0.55 -1.48
CA PHE A 72 4.45 0.59 -0.57
C PHE A 72 3.73 0.22 0.73
N ALA A 73 4.29 0.68 1.84
CA ALA A 73 3.70 0.62 3.18
C ALA A 73 2.73 1.79 3.40
N ASP A 74 3.04 2.95 2.77
CA ASP A 74 2.18 4.12 2.81
C ASP A 74 2.23 4.88 1.49
N VAL A 75 1.11 5.54 1.15
CA VAL A 75 0.91 6.36 -0.05
C VAL A 75 0.14 7.60 0.33
N ILE A 76 0.75 8.76 0.15
CA ILE A 76 0.15 10.07 0.38
C ILE A 76 0.08 10.80 -0.95
N ILE A 77 -1.11 11.23 -1.36
CA ILE A 77 -1.28 12.06 -2.55
C ILE A 77 -1.74 13.45 -2.11
N ALA A 78 -0.97 14.45 -2.46
CA ALA A 78 -1.22 15.85 -2.12
C ALA A 78 -1.18 16.74 -3.36
N ARG A 79 -1.75 17.94 -3.23
CA ARG A 79 -1.69 19.00 -4.24
C ARG A 79 -0.80 20.15 -3.74
N GLU A 80 0.14 20.56 -4.57
CA GLU A 80 0.95 21.75 -4.35
C GLU A 80 0.95 22.63 -5.60
N ASN A 81 0.23 23.75 -5.60
CA ASN A 81 0.22 24.71 -6.73
C ASN A 81 -0.05 24.07 -8.11
N GLY A 82 -0.95 23.09 -8.19
CA GLY A 82 -1.25 22.35 -9.43
C GLY A 82 -0.35 21.14 -9.69
N ILE A 83 0.70 20.94 -8.90
CA ILE A 83 1.55 19.76 -8.94
C ILE A 83 0.88 18.65 -8.10
N LEU A 84 0.78 17.46 -8.67
CA LEU A 84 0.38 16.26 -7.95
C LEU A 84 1.62 15.68 -7.25
N VAL A 85 1.67 15.77 -5.92
CA VAL A 85 2.78 15.21 -5.12
C VAL A 85 2.38 13.82 -4.64
N VAL A 86 3.15 12.81 -5.01
CA VAL A 86 2.96 11.41 -4.62
C VAL A 86 4.07 11.03 -3.65
N GLY A 87 3.78 11.09 -2.35
CA GLY A 87 4.66 10.67 -1.27
C GLY A 87 4.51 9.18 -1.02
N LEU A 88 5.62 8.44 -1.01
CA LEU A 88 5.65 7.00 -0.92
C LEU A 88 6.57 6.53 0.21
N VAL A 89 6.11 5.54 0.97
CA VAL A 89 6.95 4.81 1.92
C VAL A 89 7.07 3.38 1.43
N GLU A 90 8.26 2.97 1.04
CA GLU A 90 8.49 1.60 0.57
C GLU A 90 8.41 0.59 1.72
N ARG A 91 7.89 -0.60 1.43
CA ARG A 91 7.96 -1.73 2.37
C ARG A 91 9.41 -2.17 2.56
N PRO A 92 9.79 -2.63 3.76
CA PRO A 92 11.11 -3.18 3.97
C PRO A 92 11.35 -4.39 3.06
N ALA A 93 12.60 -4.61 2.66
CA ALA A 93 13.02 -5.81 1.95
C ALA A 93 13.93 -6.65 2.84
N VAL A 94 14.00 -7.93 2.52
CA VAL A 94 14.95 -8.84 3.11
C VAL A 94 16.36 -8.46 2.62
N THR A 95 17.23 -8.08 3.53
CA THR A 95 18.62 -7.72 3.21
C THR A 95 19.54 -8.92 3.30
N GLU A 96 19.26 -9.82 4.25
CA GLU A 96 20.08 -11.01 4.51
C GLU A 96 19.23 -12.08 5.20
N ILE A 97 19.52 -13.36 4.96
CA ILE A 97 18.92 -14.50 5.66
C ILE A 97 20.04 -15.34 6.27
N ASN A 98 20.11 -15.34 7.59
CA ASN A 98 21.02 -16.17 8.35
C ASN A 98 20.28 -17.36 8.97
N LEU A 99 20.77 -18.57 8.74
CA LEU A 99 20.25 -19.82 9.29
C LEU A 99 21.27 -20.46 10.20
N GLU A 100 20.90 -20.68 11.45
CA GLU A 100 21.76 -21.30 12.45
C GLU A 100 21.07 -22.48 13.12
N GLY A 101 21.86 -23.49 13.49
CA GLY A 101 21.37 -24.63 14.26
C GLY A 101 20.58 -25.68 13.47
N ASN A 102 20.47 -25.57 12.17
CA ASN A 102 19.69 -26.43 11.26
C ASN A 102 20.37 -27.78 10.92
N LYS A 103 20.90 -28.49 11.93
CA LYS A 103 21.68 -29.72 11.75
C LYS A 103 20.94 -30.87 11.06
N ALA A 104 19.63 -30.86 10.99
CA ALA A 104 18.83 -31.95 10.44
C ALA A 104 18.36 -31.69 9.00
N ILE A 105 18.38 -30.43 8.58
CA ILE A 105 17.97 -30.01 7.23
C ILE A 105 19.13 -29.17 6.68
N GLU A 106 19.56 -29.47 5.47
CA GLU A 106 20.64 -28.74 4.82
C GLU A 106 20.24 -27.27 4.60
N THR A 107 21.22 -26.36 4.80
CA THR A 107 21.00 -24.90 4.69
C THR A 107 20.44 -24.52 3.31
N ASP A 108 20.99 -25.11 2.24
CA ASP A 108 20.54 -24.81 0.88
C ASP A 108 19.08 -25.20 0.65
N GLN A 109 18.64 -26.34 1.21
CA GLN A 109 17.24 -26.77 1.13
C GLN A 109 16.29 -25.80 1.87
N LEU A 110 16.72 -25.26 3.00
CA LEU A 110 15.95 -24.25 3.73
C LEU A 110 15.88 -22.92 2.98
N LEU A 111 17.00 -22.47 2.41
CA LEU A 111 17.04 -21.24 1.61
C LEU A 111 16.17 -21.35 0.35
N ASP A 112 16.19 -22.51 -0.32
CA ASP A 112 15.33 -22.76 -1.46
C ASP A 112 13.85 -22.75 -1.06
N ALA A 113 13.49 -23.41 0.04
CA ALA A 113 12.13 -23.40 0.55
C ALA A 113 11.65 -21.99 0.95
N LEU A 114 12.52 -21.18 1.56
CA LEU A 114 12.23 -19.78 1.88
C LEU A 114 12.00 -18.95 0.60
N ARG A 115 12.88 -19.12 -0.39
CA ARG A 115 12.79 -18.44 -1.70
C ARG A 115 11.50 -18.78 -2.43
N ASP A 116 11.12 -20.06 -2.48
CA ASP A 116 9.90 -20.55 -3.14
C ASP A 116 8.63 -19.98 -2.48
N ASN A 117 8.72 -19.62 -1.21
CA ASN A 117 7.65 -18.98 -0.46
C ASN A 117 7.73 -17.44 -0.45
N GLY A 118 8.66 -16.84 -1.21
CA GLY A 118 8.78 -15.40 -1.36
C GLY A 118 9.57 -14.71 -0.24
N LEU A 119 10.40 -15.45 0.50
CA LEU A 119 11.39 -14.94 1.43
C LEU A 119 12.79 -15.17 0.83
N ALA A 120 13.29 -14.17 0.13
CA ALA A 120 14.65 -14.16 -0.40
C ALA A 120 15.23 -12.75 -0.29
N GLU A 121 16.55 -12.65 -0.31
CA GLU A 121 17.24 -11.36 -0.33
C GLU A 121 16.76 -10.50 -1.51
N GLY A 122 16.52 -9.22 -1.24
CA GLY A 122 15.94 -8.27 -2.20
C GLY A 122 14.41 -8.33 -2.35
N GLN A 123 13.74 -9.36 -1.83
CA GLN A 123 12.28 -9.46 -1.84
C GLN A 123 11.66 -8.61 -0.75
N ILE A 124 10.41 -8.20 -0.96
CA ILE A 124 9.64 -7.48 0.05
C ILE A 124 9.43 -8.39 1.26
N PHE A 125 9.83 -7.91 2.43
CA PHE A 125 9.61 -8.64 3.67
C PHE A 125 8.12 -8.71 4.02
N ARG A 126 7.65 -9.93 4.30
CA ARG A 126 6.28 -10.20 4.75
C ARG A 126 6.31 -11.03 6.03
N GLN A 127 5.96 -10.40 7.12
CA GLN A 127 5.93 -11.02 8.45
C GLN A 127 5.08 -12.31 8.46
N VAL A 128 3.92 -12.30 7.81
CA VAL A 128 3.00 -13.47 7.76
C VAL A 128 3.66 -14.69 7.09
N ILE A 129 4.49 -14.47 6.08
CA ILE A 129 5.20 -15.57 5.41
C ILE A 129 6.27 -16.13 6.35
N LEU A 130 7.05 -15.27 7.01
CA LEU A 130 8.06 -15.70 7.97
C LEU A 130 7.43 -16.53 9.12
N GLU A 131 6.33 -16.07 9.69
CA GLU A 131 5.60 -16.80 10.74
C GLU A 131 5.08 -18.15 10.26
N GLY A 132 4.51 -18.20 9.04
CA GLY A 132 4.04 -19.44 8.43
C GLY A 132 5.17 -20.45 8.21
N MET A 133 6.31 -19.98 7.69
CA MET A 133 7.49 -20.82 7.48
C MET A 133 8.09 -21.32 8.80
N THR A 134 8.14 -20.48 9.82
CA THR A 134 8.60 -20.85 11.17
C THR A 134 7.75 -22.00 11.75
N GLN A 135 6.43 -21.90 11.62
CA GLN A 135 5.52 -22.95 12.09
C GLN A 135 5.66 -24.24 11.27
N GLU A 136 5.87 -24.15 9.96
CA GLU A 136 6.06 -25.31 9.11
C GLU A 136 7.36 -26.04 9.44
N LEU A 137 8.45 -25.31 9.59
CA LEU A 137 9.73 -25.86 10.02
C LEU A 137 9.62 -26.55 11.40
N GLN A 138 8.93 -25.92 12.34
CA GLN A 138 8.68 -26.51 13.66
C GLN A 138 7.94 -27.86 13.54
N ARG A 139 6.87 -27.92 12.72
CA ARG A 139 6.13 -29.17 12.46
C ARG A 139 7.01 -30.23 11.82
N GLN A 140 7.85 -29.85 10.86
CA GLN A 140 8.73 -30.78 10.15
C GLN A 140 9.78 -31.38 11.09
N TYR A 141 10.39 -30.61 11.99
CA TYR A 141 11.29 -31.12 13.00
C TYR A 141 10.62 -32.09 13.96
N VAL A 142 9.41 -31.76 14.43
CA VAL A 142 8.63 -32.63 15.30
C VAL A 142 8.25 -33.95 14.60
N SER A 143 7.86 -33.92 13.33
CA SER A 143 7.53 -35.13 12.55
C SER A 143 8.72 -36.08 12.37
N GLN A 144 9.94 -35.53 12.40
CA GLN A 144 11.19 -36.30 12.38
C GLN A 144 11.65 -36.80 13.78
N GLY A 145 10.77 -36.69 14.79
CA GLY A 145 11.05 -37.12 16.16
C GLY A 145 11.89 -36.12 16.98
N ARG A 146 12.10 -34.92 16.51
CA ARG A 146 12.87 -33.87 17.17
C ARG A 146 11.97 -32.95 18.01
N TYR A 147 11.34 -33.51 19.02
CA TYR A 147 10.33 -32.83 19.84
C TYR A 147 10.87 -31.62 20.64
N GLY A 148 12.19 -31.56 20.85
CA GLY A 148 12.83 -30.43 21.55
C GLY A 148 13.34 -29.32 20.60
N ALA A 149 13.10 -29.43 19.30
CA ALA A 149 13.48 -28.38 18.37
C ALA A 149 12.63 -27.12 18.61
N LEU A 150 13.26 -25.96 18.58
CA LEU A 150 12.60 -24.66 18.66
C LEU A 150 13.13 -23.78 17.54
N VAL A 151 12.24 -23.37 16.66
CA VAL A 151 12.55 -22.39 15.59
C VAL A 151 12.24 -21.00 16.11
N LYS A 152 13.24 -20.11 16.11
CA LYS A 152 13.12 -18.70 16.51
C LYS A 152 13.48 -17.83 15.32
N THR A 153 12.89 -16.65 15.27
CA THR A 153 13.21 -15.58 14.31
C THR A 153 13.55 -14.31 15.07
N GLU A 154 14.59 -13.62 14.64
CA GLU A 154 15.06 -12.35 15.24
C GLU A 154 15.07 -11.25 14.18
#